data_7ac1235b59daa1a4b7c7c207857280e1
#
_entry.id   7ac1235b59daa1a4b7c7c207857280e1
#
_cell.length_a   1.000
_cell.length_b   1.000
_cell.length_c   1.000
_cell.angle_alpha   90.00
_cell.angle_beta   90.00
_cell.angle_gamma   90.00
#
_symmetry.space_group_name_H-M   'P 1'
#
loop_
_entity.id
_entity.type
_entity.pdbx_description
1 polymer ?
#
loop_
_entity_poly.entity_id
_entity_poly.type
_entity_poly.pdbx_seq_one_letter_code
_entity_poly.pdbx_strand_id
1 'polypeptide(L)'
;GSEMCIRDRTGAAGFIGSNLVKRLFHDVKDLKIIGIDSITDYYDVNIKYEHLKEIENLKRDWTFVHASIADKGVVENIFVENNIAIVVNLAAQAGVRYSITNPDAYIQSNLIGFYNILEACRHHEVEHLVYASSSSVYGSNKKVPYSTDDKVDNPVSLYAATKKSNELMAHAYSKLYNIPSTGLRFFTVYGPAGRPDMAYFGFTNKLVKGETIKIFNYGNCKRDFTYVDDIVEGVVRIMQHAPEKKNGEDGLPIPPYKVYNIGNNSPENLLDFVTILQEELVRAGVLAKDYDFEAHKELVPMQPGDVPVTFADTTPLEQDFGFKPSTTLREGIRSFAEWYARYYGVVNNE
;
A
#
# COMPACT_ATOMS: atom_id res chain seq x y z
N GLY A 1 30.46 14.68 -3.13
CA GLY A 1 30.12 14.63 -1.72
C GLY A 1 28.79 13.93 -1.57
N SER A 2 28.73 12.77 -0.90
CA SER A 2 27.49 12.07 -0.59
C SER A 2 26.77 12.89 0.49
N GLU A 3 25.85 13.74 0.09
CA GLU A 3 24.93 14.36 1.03
C GLU A 3 24.02 13.26 1.60
N MET A 4 24.02 13.19 2.94
CA MET A 4 23.21 12.29 3.72
C MET A 4 21.73 12.65 3.50
N CYS A 5 21.04 11.91 2.61
CA CYS A 5 19.67 12.19 2.23
C CYS A 5 18.75 11.73 3.36
N ILE A 6 18.17 12.64 4.12
CA ILE A 6 17.17 12.34 5.14
C ILE A 6 15.83 12.12 4.43
N ARG A 7 15.20 10.99 4.73
CA ARG A 7 13.92 10.60 4.16
C ARG A 7 12.92 10.35 5.27
N ASP A 8 11.81 11.05 5.26
CA ASP A 8 10.70 10.82 6.18
C ASP A 8 9.73 9.79 5.61
N ARG A 9 9.22 8.91 6.47
CA ARG A 9 8.27 7.85 6.14
C ARG A 9 7.12 7.83 7.12
N THR A 10 5.94 8.05 6.61
CA THR A 10 4.73 7.85 7.40
C THR A 10 4.14 6.48 7.11
N GLY A 11 3.51 5.84 8.10
CA GLY A 11 3.06 4.46 8.00
C GLY A 11 4.22 3.45 8.01
N ALA A 12 5.31 3.77 8.72
CA ALA A 12 6.56 3.03 8.70
C ALA A 12 6.47 1.64 9.33
N ALA A 13 5.57 1.42 10.27
CA ALA A 13 5.29 0.10 10.87
C ALA A 13 4.31 -0.74 10.05
N GLY A 14 3.69 -0.17 9.03
CA GLY A 14 2.77 -0.84 8.13
C GLY A 14 3.45 -1.78 7.14
N PHE A 15 2.64 -2.56 6.42
CA PHE A 15 3.09 -3.58 5.49
C PHE A 15 4.03 -3.04 4.39
N ILE A 16 3.58 -2.07 3.62
CA ILE A 16 4.39 -1.51 2.53
C ILE A 16 5.51 -0.65 3.09
N GLY A 17 5.22 0.18 4.10
CA GLY A 17 6.18 1.12 4.68
C GLY A 17 7.41 0.42 5.26
N SER A 18 7.23 -0.63 6.05
CA SER A 18 8.33 -1.37 6.66
C SER A 18 9.22 -2.08 5.62
N ASN A 19 8.61 -2.68 4.59
CA ASN A 19 9.35 -3.30 3.50
C ASN A 19 10.16 -2.27 2.69
N LEU A 20 9.58 -1.09 2.48
CA LEU A 20 10.29 0.00 1.81
C LEU A 20 11.49 0.50 2.62
N VAL A 21 11.34 0.66 3.94
CA VAL A 21 12.46 1.04 4.83
C VAL A 21 13.59 0.02 4.76
N LYS A 22 13.27 -1.26 4.89
CA LYS A 22 14.27 -2.35 4.81
C LYS A 22 15.00 -2.36 3.46
N ARG A 23 14.27 -2.21 2.37
CA ARG A 23 14.84 -2.15 1.02
C ARG A 23 15.79 -0.97 0.85
N LEU A 24 15.42 0.21 1.32
CA LEU A 24 16.27 1.39 1.20
C LEU A 24 17.54 1.28 2.02
N PHE A 25 17.47 0.73 3.22
CA PHE A 25 18.66 0.46 4.02
C PHE A 25 19.58 -0.61 3.42
N HIS A 26 19.03 -1.53 2.66
CA HIS A 26 19.81 -2.48 1.89
C HIS A 26 20.55 -1.80 0.73
N ASP A 27 19.85 -0.94 -0.01
CA ASP A 27 20.38 -0.36 -1.25
C ASP A 27 21.33 0.82 -1.00
N VAL A 28 21.13 1.58 0.09
CA VAL A 28 21.87 2.82 0.38
C VAL A 28 22.55 2.75 1.74
N LYS A 29 23.88 2.83 1.77
CA LYS A 29 24.66 2.68 3.01
C LYS A 29 24.51 3.88 3.97
N ASP A 30 24.69 5.09 3.45
CA ASP A 30 24.68 6.32 4.24
C ASP A 30 23.33 7.03 4.13
N LEU A 31 22.29 6.38 4.65
CA LEU A 31 20.92 6.85 4.60
C LEU A 31 20.36 6.99 6.01
N LYS A 32 19.81 8.15 6.32
CA LYS A 32 19.00 8.38 7.52
C LYS A 32 17.52 8.28 7.16
N ILE A 33 16.75 7.51 7.91
CA ILE A 33 15.31 7.42 7.78
C ILE A 33 14.64 7.75 9.10
N ILE A 34 13.61 8.59 9.04
CA ILE A 34 12.70 8.85 10.15
C ILE A 34 11.37 8.22 9.81
N GLY A 35 10.88 7.34 10.66
CA GLY A 35 9.57 6.69 10.50
C GLY A 35 8.58 7.19 11.53
N ILE A 36 7.35 7.47 11.11
CA ILE A 36 6.24 7.79 11.99
C ILE A 36 5.10 6.81 11.78
N ASP A 37 4.53 6.30 12.85
CA ASP A 37 3.35 5.44 12.83
C ASP A 37 2.60 5.54 14.15
N SER A 38 1.28 5.51 14.10
CA SER A 38 0.43 5.56 15.30
C SER A 38 0.17 4.20 15.93
N ILE A 39 0.61 3.11 15.29
CA ILE A 39 0.41 1.71 15.75
C ILE A 39 -1.05 1.46 16.15
N THR A 40 -1.98 1.81 15.27
CA THR A 40 -3.40 1.58 15.53
C THR A 40 -3.72 0.08 15.66
N ASP A 41 -4.71 -0.24 16.46
CA ASP A 41 -5.21 -1.59 16.72
C ASP A 41 -6.24 -2.08 15.69
N TYR A 42 -6.26 -1.48 14.51
CA TYR A 42 -7.13 -1.89 13.40
C TYR A 42 -6.95 -3.38 13.04
N TYR A 43 -5.73 -3.87 13.15
CA TYR A 43 -5.39 -5.30 13.13
C TYR A 43 -4.30 -5.61 14.17
N ASP A 44 -3.91 -6.87 14.30
CA ASP A 44 -2.93 -7.31 15.28
C ASP A 44 -1.66 -6.45 15.28
N VAL A 45 -1.48 -5.69 16.36
CA VAL A 45 -0.34 -4.77 16.52
C VAL A 45 1.01 -5.50 16.61
N ASN A 46 1.02 -6.79 16.97
CA ASN A 46 2.26 -7.57 17.06
C ASN A 46 2.95 -7.67 15.70
N ILE A 47 2.20 -7.72 14.61
CA ILE A 47 2.77 -7.69 13.25
C ILE A 47 3.51 -6.37 13.00
N LYS A 48 2.97 -5.24 13.47
CA LYS A 48 3.62 -3.92 13.35
C LYS A 48 4.89 -3.85 14.19
N TYR A 49 4.86 -4.37 15.41
CA TYR A 49 6.05 -4.42 16.26
C TYR A 49 7.13 -5.36 15.70
N GLU A 50 6.76 -6.45 15.05
CA GLU A 50 7.72 -7.32 14.34
C GLU A 50 8.38 -6.57 13.18
N HIS A 51 7.61 -5.80 12.39
CA HIS A 51 8.17 -4.94 11.35
C HIS A 51 9.20 -3.95 11.90
N LEU A 52 8.89 -3.29 13.01
CA LEU A 52 9.82 -2.34 13.65
C LEU A 52 11.08 -3.02 14.15
N LYS A 53 10.94 -4.18 14.79
CA LYS A 53 12.05 -4.99 15.29
C LYS A 53 12.99 -5.44 14.15
N GLU A 54 12.43 -5.86 13.01
CA GLU A 54 13.23 -6.19 11.82
C GLU A 54 14.05 -4.99 11.33
N ILE A 55 13.47 -3.79 11.32
CA ILE A 55 14.18 -2.56 10.93
C ILE A 55 15.28 -2.22 11.94
N GLU A 56 14.98 -2.25 13.23
CA GLU A 56 15.94 -1.98 14.32
C GLU A 56 17.15 -2.93 14.28
N ASN A 57 16.91 -4.21 13.95
CA ASN A 57 17.96 -5.22 13.84
C ASN A 57 18.95 -4.95 12.70
N LEU A 58 18.59 -4.12 11.72
CA LEU A 58 19.52 -3.70 10.67
C LEU A 58 20.62 -2.76 11.18
N LYS A 59 20.45 -2.16 12.36
CA LYS A 59 21.39 -1.25 13.01
C LYS A 59 21.84 -0.12 12.09
N ARG A 60 20.88 0.52 11.44
CA ARG A 60 21.09 1.65 10.53
C ARG A 60 20.66 2.96 11.20
N ASP A 61 20.87 4.08 10.55
CA ASP A 61 20.43 5.41 11.05
C ASP A 61 18.90 5.52 10.92
N TRP A 62 18.24 4.97 11.91
CA TRP A 62 16.79 4.83 12.02
C TRP A 62 16.28 5.55 13.25
N THR A 63 15.30 6.42 13.05
CA THR A 63 14.53 7.05 14.14
C THR A 63 13.06 6.69 13.97
N PHE A 64 12.44 6.14 14.99
CA PHE A 64 11.01 5.86 15.00
C PHE A 64 10.27 6.82 15.93
N VAL A 65 9.21 7.45 15.42
CA VAL A 65 8.31 8.33 16.17
C VAL A 65 6.95 7.66 16.29
N HIS A 66 6.58 7.26 17.50
CA HIS A 66 5.26 6.69 17.77
C HIS A 66 4.25 7.84 17.95
N ALA A 67 3.61 8.25 16.87
CA ALA A 67 2.62 9.32 16.87
C ALA A 67 1.72 9.25 15.63
N SER A 68 0.62 9.99 15.67
CA SER A 68 -0.28 10.19 14.53
C SER A 68 0.17 11.37 13.67
N ILE A 69 0.09 11.26 12.35
CA ILE A 69 0.27 12.41 11.45
C ILE A 69 -0.85 13.46 11.59
N ALA A 70 -1.95 13.12 12.25
CA ALA A 70 -2.98 14.08 12.63
C ALA A 70 -2.53 15.05 13.74
N ASP A 71 -1.45 14.72 14.46
CA ASP A 71 -0.81 15.63 15.41
C ASP A 71 0.13 16.58 14.66
N LYS A 72 -0.38 17.78 14.41
CA LYS A 72 0.34 18.83 13.68
C LYS A 72 1.67 19.20 14.34
N GLY A 73 1.69 19.28 15.68
CA GLY A 73 2.91 19.67 16.41
C GLY A 73 4.03 18.66 16.26
N VAL A 74 3.70 17.36 16.32
CA VAL A 74 4.68 16.29 16.11
C VAL A 74 5.22 16.31 14.68
N VAL A 75 4.34 16.42 13.68
CA VAL A 75 4.76 16.50 12.27
C VAL A 75 5.70 17.70 12.05
N GLU A 76 5.32 18.88 12.52
CA GLU A 76 6.12 20.09 12.37
C GLU A 76 7.50 19.96 13.04
N ASN A 77 7.57 19.41 14.26
CA ASN A 77 8.83 19.20 14.97
C ASN A 77 9.78 18.27 14.20
N ILE A 78 9.27 17.19 13.60
CA ILE A 78 10.09 16.30 12.78
C ILE A 78 10.78 17.06 11.64
N PHE A 79 10.06 17.94 10.95
CA PHE A 79 10.60 18.72 9.85
C PHE A 79 11.53 19.86 10.30
N VAL A 80 11.25 20.48 11.45
CA VAL A 80 12.11 21.52 12.04
C VAL A 80 13.46 20.94 12.48
N GLU A 81 13.45 19.76 13.08
CA GLU A 81 14.66 19.13 13.63
C GLU A 81 15.51 18.42 12.56
N ASN A 82 14.95 18.20 11.38
CA ASN A 82 15.60 17.41 10.33
C ASN A 82 15.44 18.06 8.96
N ASN A 83 16.52 18.03 8.17
CA ASN A 83 16.46 18.46 6.78
C ASN A 83 15.94 17.33 5.88
N ILE A 84 14.62 17.25 5.71
CA ILE A 84 13.96 16.17 4.99
C ILE A 84 13.91 16.47 3.50
N ALA A 85 14.58 15.65 2.69
CA ALA A 85 14.59 15.79 1.24
C ALA A 85 13.38 15.10 0.57
N ILE A 86 13.06 13.88 0.98
CA ILE A 86 11.99 13.08 0.36
C ILE A 86 11.01 12.61 1.43
N VAL A 87 9.72 12.85 1.19
CA VAL A 87 8.63 12.36 2.03
C VAL A 87 7.88 11.25 1.29
N VAL A 88 7.69 10.10 1.94
CA VAL A 88 6.82 9.05 1.44
C VAL A 88 5.68 8.84 2.44
N ASN A 89 4.52 9.35 2.12
CA ASN A 89 3.34 9.30 2.98
C ASN A 89 2.49 8.07 2.66
N LEU A 90 2.68 7.02 3.44
CA LEU A 90 1.88 5.79 3.39
C LEU A 90 0.92 5.67 4.58
N ALA A 91 1.04 6.55 5.58
CA ALA A 91 0.14 6.58 6.72
C ALA A 91 -1.27 6.93 6.28
N ALA A 92 -2.18 6.03 6.57
CA ALA A 92 -3.60 6.21 6.32
C ALA A 92 -4.41 5.17 7.11
N GLN A 93 -5.67 5.49 7.39
CA GLN A 93 -6.62 4.46 7.71
C GLN A 93 -7.07 3.82 6.39
N ALA A 94 -6.79 2.53 6.24
CA ALA A 94 -7.17 1.74 5.07
C ALA A 94 -8.41 0.88 5.36
N GLY A 95 -8.97 0.27 4.31
CA GLY A 95 -10.12 -0.62 4.40
C GLY A 95 -11.43 0.07 4.05
N VAL A 96 -12.05 -0.37 2.94
CA VAL A 96 -13.33 0.22 2.46
C VAL A 96 -14.46 -0.01 3.48
N ARG A 97 -14.57 -1.21 4.02
CA ARG A 97 -15.68 -1.58 4.91
C ARG A 97 -15.58 -0.90 6.27
N TYR A 98 -14.39 -0.77 6.81
CA TYR A 98 -14.17 -0.13 8.10
C TYR A 98 -14.52 1.36 8.07
N SER A 99 -14.48 2.00 6.90
CA SER A 99 -14.92 3.40 6.75
C SER A 99 -16.42 3.61 7.00
N ILE A 100 -17.21 2.55 6.95
CA ILE A 100 -18.65 2.58 7.27
C ILE A 100 -18.87 2.63 8.79
N THR A 101 -18.09 1.86 9.53
CA THR A 101 -18.25 1.68 10.99
C THR A 101 -17.43 2.66 11.81
N ASN A 102 -16.32 3.16 11.28
CA ASN A 102 -15.44 4.12 11.96
C ASN A 102 -14.98 5.24 10.98
N PRO A 103 -15.90 6.13 10.55
CA PRO A 103 -15.56 7.19 9.58
C PRO A 103 -14.57 8.21 10.14
N ASP A 104 -14.61 8.51 11.45
CA ASP A 104 -13.73 9.51 12.07
C ASP A 104 -12.24 9.18 11.90
N ALA A 105 -11.88 7.91 11.97
CA ALA A 105 -10.50 7.47 11.75
C ALA A 105 -9.98 7.86 10.35
N TYR A 106 -10.86 7.84 9.34
CA TYR A 106 -10.52 8.22 7.96
C TYR A 106 -10.37 9.72 7.80
N ILE A 107 -11.22 10.51 8.43
CA ILE A 107 -11.10 11.97 8.43
C ILE A 107 -9.80 12.40 9.12
N GLN A 108 -9.52 11.86 10.30
CA GLN A 108 -8.33 12.21 11.06
C GLN A 108 -7.04 11.81 10.34
N SER A 109 -6.91 10.57 9.92
CA SER A 109 -5.68 10.09 9.29
C SER A 109 -5.53 10.56 7.86
N ASN A 110 -6.58 10.44 7.04
CA ASN A 110 -6.48 10.61 5.59
C ASN A 110 -6.65 12.06 5.15
N LEU A 111 -7.40 12.89 5.87
CA LEU A 111 -7.58 14.30 5.53
C LEU A 111 -6.73 15.20 6.42
N ILE A 112 -6.95 15.19 7.74
CA ILE A 112 -6.20 16.06 8.64
C ILE A 112 -4.71 15.71 8.64
N GLY A 113 -4.38 14.42 8.76
CA GLY A 113 -2.99 13.96 8.73
C GLY A 113 -2.29 14.29 7.42
N PHE A 114 -2.95 14.07 6.29
CA PHE A 114 -2.36 14.41 4.98
C PHE A 114 -2.19 15.92 4.79
N TYR A 115 -3.14 16.72 5.25
CA TYR A 115 -3.00 18.18 5.29
C TYR A 115 -1.77 18.61 6.10
N ASN A 116 -1.53 18.02 7.27
CA ASN A 116 -0.35 18.34 8.07
C ASN A 116 0.96 18.02 7.32
N ILE A 117 1.01 16.90 6.60
CA ILE A 117 2.16 16.55 5.75
C ILE A 117 2.35 17.57 4.62
N LEU A 118 1.28 17.97 3.94
CA LEU A 118 1.36 18.98 2.87
C LEU A 118 1.87 20.33 3.38
N GLU A 119 1.37 20.80 4.53
CA GLU A 119 1.84 22.05 5.15
C GLU A 119 3.31 21.95 5.56
N ALA A 120 3.75 20.83 6.12
CA ALA A 120 5.15 20.61 6.43
C ALA A 120 6.03 20.66 5.16
N CYS A 121 5.61 19.98 4.09
CA CYS A 121 6.31 20.02 2.80
C CYS A 121 6.38 21.46 2.22
N ARG A 122 5.31 22.22 2.38
CA ARG A 122 5.26 23.61 1.92
C ARG A 122 6.29 24.50 2.62
N HIS A 123 6.47 24.32 3.95
CA HIS A 123 7.33 25.19 4.75
C HIS A 123 8.79 24.74 4.82
N HIS A 124 9.12 23.54 4.36
CA HIS A 124 10.45 22.93 4.47
C HIS A 124 11.09 22.50 3.14
N GLU A 125 10.57 22.96 2.02
CA GLU A 125 11.14 22.81 0.66
C GLU A 125 11.61 21.37 0.33
N VAL A 126 10.73 20.39 0.49
CA VAL A 126 11.05 19.00 0.14
C VAL A 126 11.27 18.84 -1.36
N GLU A 127 12.19 17.97 -1.75
CA GLU A 127 12.49 17.67 -3.15
C GLU A 127 11.40 16.82 -3.82
N HIS A 128 10.74 15.93 -3.06
CA HIS A 128 9.71 15.06 -3.57
C HIS A 128 8.77 14.56 -2.47
N LEU A 129 7.47 14.71 -2.69
CA LEU A 129 6.42 14.05 -1.92
C LEU A 129 5.83 12.90 -2.74
N VAL A 130 6.01 11.67 -2.27
CA VAL A 130 5.31 10.49 -2.80
C VAL A 130 4.23 10.09 -1.80
N TYR A 131 3.01 9.88 -2.24
CA TYR A 131 1.90 9.54 -1.34
C TYR A 131 1.02 8.43 -1.88
N ALA A 132 0.43 7.66 -0.96
CA ALA A 132 -0.49 6.59 -1.30
C ALA A 132 -1.88 7.15 -1.61
N SER A 133 -2.34 6.96 -2.85
CA SER A 133 -3.73 6.91 -3.23
C SER A 133 -4.21 5.45 -3.24
N SER A 134 -5.27 5.14 -3.94
CA SER A 134 -5.86 3.79 -3.96
C SER A 134 -6.63 3.55 -5.26
N SER A 135 -6.65 2.31 -5.72
CA SER A 135 -7.54 1.88 -6.80
C SER A 135 -9.04 2.06 -6.47
N SER A 136 -9.38 2.21 -5.20
CA SER A 136 -10.75 2.49 -4.75
C SER A 136 -11.31 3.80 -5.30
N VAL A 137 -10.46 4.75 -5.73
CA VAL A 137 -10.88 6.01 -6.35
C VAL A 137 -11.64 5.81 -7.67
N TYR A 138 -11.42 4.67 -8.34
CA TYR A 138 -12.17 4.34 -9.56
C TYR A 138 -13.65 4.08 -9.30
N GLY A 139 -14.03 3.75 -8.07
CA GLY A 139 -15.41 3.66 -7.63
C GLY A 139 -16.28 2.81 -8.55
N SER A 140 -17.30 3.42 -9.12
CA SER A 140 -18.26 2.76 -10.02
C SER A 140 -17.84 2.71 -11.50
N ASN A 141 -16.59 3.04 -11.82
CA ASN A 141 -16.09 2.94 -13.19
C ASN A 141 -16.19 1.50 -13.71
N LYS A 142 -16.66 1.34 -14.94
CA LYS A 142 -16.86 0.03 -15.57
C LYS A 142 -15.80 -0.33 -16.60
N LYS A 143 -15.13 0.66 -17.16
CA LYS A 143 -14.05 0.47 -18.15
C LYS A 143 -12.82 -0.12 -17.48
N VAL A 144 -12.28 -1.20 -18.03
CA VAL A 144 -11.02 -1.82 -17.62
C VAL A 144 -10.12 -2.00 -18.84
N PRO A 145 -8.78 -1.95 -18.70
CA PRO A 145 -8.03 -1.62 -17.48
C PRO A 145 -8.31 -0.19 -17.00
N TYR A 146 -8.21 0.03 -15.68
CA TYR A 146 -8.35 1.36 -15.11
C TYR A 146 -7.17 2.23 -15.50
N SER A 147 -7.44 3.39 -16.12
CA SER A 147 -6.44 4.38 -16.52
C SER A 147 -6.43 5.57 -15.57
N THR A 148 -5.25 6.17 -15.37
CA THR A 148 -5.14 7.42 -14.61
C THR A 148 -5.81 8.61 -15.30
N ASP A 149 -6.12 8.51 -16.60
CA ASP A 149 -6.88 9.50 -17.37
C ASP A 149 -8.40 9.35 -17.19
N ASP A 150 -8.86 8.27 -16.59
CA ASP A 150 -10.29 8.07 -16.35
C ASP A 150 -10.81 9.07 -15.30
N LYS A 151 -12.04 9.55 -15.49
CA LYS A 151 -12.73 10.31 -14.45
C LYS A 151 -12.98 9.43 -13.24
N VAL A 152 -12.68 9.94 -12.06
CA VAL A 152 -12.81 9.25 -10.77
C VAL A 152 -13.64 10.10 -9.79
N ASP A 153 -14.82 10.51 -10.25
CA ASP A 153 -15.71 11.43 -9.54
C ASP A 153 -16.86 10.71 -8.81
N ASN A 154 -16.92 9.39 -8.90
CA ASN A 154 -18.00 8.57 -8.32
C ASN A 154 -17.48 7.54 -7.30
N PRO A 155 -16.91 8.00 -6.16
CA PRO A 155 -16.44 7.09 -5.12
C PRO A 155 -17.64 6.36 -4.49
N VAL A 156 -17.43 5.09 -4.14
CA VAL A 156 -18.46 4.23 -3.52
C VAL A 156 -18.23 4.01 -2.03
N SER A 157 -17.25 4.66 -1.44
CA SER A 157 -16.95 4.60 -0.01
C SER A 157 -16.31 5.90 0.48
N LEU A 158 -16.43 6.17 1.78
CA LEU A 158 -15.73 7.29 2.40
C LEU A 158 -14.21 7.15 2.26
N TYR A 159 -13.69 5.94 2.38
CA TYR A 159 -12.27 5.67 2.13
C TYR A 159 -11.84 6.15 0.73
N ALA A 160 -12.57 5.76 -0.31
CA ALA A 160 -12.28 6.20 -1.68
C ALA A 160 -12.35 7.73 -1.82
N ALA A 161 -13.36 8.35 -1.20
CA ALA A 161 -13.51 9.81 -1.20
C ALA A 161 -12.31 10.51 -0.53
N THR A 162 -11.82 10.01 0.61
CA THR A 162 -10.63 10.57 1.27
C THR A 162 -9.37 10.40 0.40
N LYS A 163 -9.21 9.28 -0.30
CA LYS A 163 -8.06 9.06 -1.19
C LYS A 163 -8.11 9.96 -2.44
N LYS A 164 -9.29 10.15 -3.02
CA LYS A 164 -9.45 11.13 -4.10
C LYS A 164 -9.19 12.55 -3.61
N SER A 165 -9.64 12.89 -2.40
CA SER A 165 -9.34 14.18 -1.78
C SER A 165 -7.83 14.40 -1.62
N ASN A 166 -7.07 13.37 -1.25
CA ASN A 166 -5.60 13.47 -1.20
C ASN A 166 -5.00 13.85 -2.55
N GLU A 167 -5.47 13.26 -3.65
CA GLU A 167 -5.02 13.63 -5.00
C GLU A 167 -5.31 15.10 -5.31
N LEU A 168 -6.52 15.58 -5.01
CA LEU A 168 -6.93 16.97 -5.24
C LEU A 168 -6.13 17.94 -4.37
N MET A 169 -5.93 17.64 -3.10
CA MET A 169 -5.15 18.46 -2.17
C MET A 169 -3.68 18.53 -2.62
N ALA A 170 -3.06 17.41 -2.95
CA ALA A 170 -1.68 17.37 -3.43
C ALA A 170 -1.50 18.14 -4.73
N HIS A 171 -2.45 18.04 -5.66
CA HIS A 171 -2.43 18.82 -6.90
C HIS A 171 -2.49 20.33 -6.61
N ALA A 172 -3.39 20.77 -5.74
CA ALA A 172 -3.52 22.18 -5.36
C ALA A 172 -2.22 22.71 -4.73
N TYR A 173 -1.62 21.96 -3.81
CA TYR A 173 -0.35 22.34 -3.17
C TYR A 173 0.81 22.36 -4.16
N SER A 174 0.87 21.38 -5.06
CA SER A 174 1.87 21.36 -6.13
C SER A 174 1.74 22.59 -7.05
N LYS A 175 0.51 22.97 -7.41
CA LYS A 175 0.24 24.16 -8.23
C LYS A 175 0.59 25.47 -7.54
N LEU A 176 0.18 25.60 -6.27
CA LEU A 176 0.34 26.85 -5.50
C LEU A 176 1.77 27.05 -5.01
N TYR A 177 2.41 25.99 -4.56
CA TYR A 177 3.68 26.04 -3.82
C TYR A 177 4.83 25.34 -4.52
N ASN A 178 4.62 24.83 -5.73
CA ASN A 178 5.63 24.14 -6.54
C ASN A 178 6.25 22.92 -5.84
N ILE A 179 5.45 22.18 -5.08
CA ILE A 179 5.90 20.96 -4.40
C ILE A 179 5.85 19.79 -5.40
N PRO A 180 6.99 19.17 -5.74
CA PRO A 180 7.00 17.99 -6.59
C PRO A 180 6.29 16.84 -5.90
N SER A 181 5.18 16.33 -6.48
CA SER A 181 4.33 15.34 -5.84
C SER A 181 3.95 14.22 -6.81
N THR A 182 4.02 12.98 -6.32
CA THR A 182 3.59 11.80 -7.07
C THR A 182 2.63 10.98 -6.22
N GLY A 183 1.40 10.82 -6.72
CA GLY A 183 0.39 9.96 -6.13
C GLY A 183 0.42 8.56 -6.73
N LEU A 184 0.26 7.54 -5.91
CA LEU A 184 0.26 6.14 -6.31
C LEU A 184 -1.08 5.50 -5.99
N ARG A 185 -1.83 5.08 -7.01
CA ARG A 185 -3.05 4.30 -6.86
C ARG A 185 -2.67 2.83 -6.72
N PHE A 186 -2.50 2.40 -5.48
CA PHE A 186 -2.20 1.01 -5.18
C PHE A 186 -3.38 0.11 -5.50
N PHE A 187 -3.11 -0.97 -6.21
CA PHE A 187 -4.01 -2.11 -6.35
C PHE A 187 -3.76 -3.10 -5.22
N THR A 188 -4.20 -4.34 -5.34
CA THR A 188 -4.08 -5.30 -4.24
C THR A 188 -2.63 -5.74 -4.05
N VAL A 189 -2.03 -5.33 -2.93
CA VAL A 189 -0.68 -5.71 -2.53
C VAL A 189 -0.75 -6.89 -1.55
N TYR A 190 0.07 -7.91 -1.76
CA TYR A 190 0.09 -9.10 -0.92
C TYR A 190 1.53 -9.57 -0.65
N GLY A 191 1.72 -10.40 0.38
CA GLY A 191 3.02 -10.96 0.73
C GLY A 191 3.17 -11.26 2.22
N PRO A 192 4.37 -11.69 2.64
CA PRO A 192 4.69 -11.98 4.04
C PRO A 192 4.44 -10.80 4.97
N ALA A 193 3.95 -11.07 6.16
CA ALA A 193 3.62 -10.07 7.18
C ALA A 193 2.68 -8.97 6.69
N GLY A 194 1.80 -9.32 5.74
CA GLY A 194 0.80 -8.43 5.21
C GLY A 194 -0.35 -8.14 6.16
N ARG A 195 -1.36 -7.47 5.66
CA ARG A 195 -2.50 -7.06 6.48
C ARG A 195 -3.51 -8.20 6.66
N PRO A 196 -3.90 -8.53 7.90
CA PRO A 196 -4.85 -9.60 8.19
C PRO A 196 -6.27 -9.40 7.64
N ASP A 197 -6.66 -8.17 7.30
CA ASP A 197 -7.94 -7.84 6.68
C ASP A 197 -7.99 -8.14 5.17
N MET A 198 -6.87 -8.49 4.55
CA MET A 198 -6.80 -8.87 3.15
C MET A 198 -7.21 -10.33 2.94
N ALA A 199 -7.80 -10.63 1.76
CA ALA A 199 -8.40 -11.93 1.47
C ALA A 199 -7.45 -13.12 1.70
N TYR A 200 -6.22 -13.06 1.21
CA TYR A 200 -5.26 -14.16 1.35
C TYR A 200 -4.95 -14.49 2.83
N PHE A 201 -4.83 -13.46 3.65
CA PHE A 201 -4.57 -13.61 5.08
C PHE A 201 -5.83 -14.04 5.84
N GLY A 202 -6.95 -13.37 5.56
CA GLY A 202 -8.24 -13.69 6.18
C GLY A 202 -8.72 -15.09 5.86
N PHE A 203 -8.54 -15.57 4.65
CA PHE A 203 -8.85 -16.96 4.25
C PHE A 203 -7.96 -17.94 4.99
N THR A 204 -6.67 -17.67 5.09
CA THR A 204 -5.73 -18.51 5.84
C THR A 204 -6.14 -18.65 7.31
N ASN A 205 -6.46 -17.53 7.98
CA ASN A 205 -6.91 -17.52 9.36
C ASN A 205 -8.16 -18.36 9.58
N LYS A 206 -9.12 -18.30 8.65
CA LYS A 206 -10.34 -19.11 8.71
C LYS A 206 -10.06 -20.60 8.50
N LEU A 207 -9.29 -20.94 7.48
CA LEU A 207 -8.97 -22.32 7.16
C LEU A 207 -8.21 -23.01 8.32
N VAL A 208 -7.26 -22.30 8.95
CA VAL A 208 -6.53 -22.82 10.14
C VAL A 208 -7.46 -23.10 11.32
N LYS A 209 -8.54 -22.33 11.45
CA LYS A 209 -9.57 -22.53 12.49
C LYS A 209 -10.64 -23.57 12.12
N GLY A 210 -10.58 -24.16 10.92
CA GLY A 210 -11.61 -25.02 10.41
C GLY A 210 -12.91 -24.30 10.04
N GLU A 211 -12.84 -22.98 9.80
CA GLU A 211 -13.99 -22.17 9.37
C GLU A 211 -14.13 -22.18 7.85
N THR A 212 -15.36 -21.97 7.38
CA THR A 212 -15.66 -21.90 5.95
C THR A 212 -15.31 -20.53 5.37
N ILE A 213 -14.60 -20.51 4.26
CA ILE A 213 -14.35 -19.30 3.48
C ILE A 213 -15.47 -19.07 2.47
N LYS A 214 -15.90 -17.80 2.32
CA LYS A 214 -16.93 -17.40 1.34
C LYS A 214 -16.26 -16.80 0.11
N ILE A 215 -16.54 -17.38 -1.04
CA ILE A 215 -16.03 -16.95 -2.34
C ILE A 215 -17.17 -16.25 -3.08
N PHE A 216 -17.08 -14.92 -3.16
CA PHE A 216 -18.12 -14.09 -3.75
C PHE A 216 -18.16 -14.20 -5.27
N ASN A 217 -19.33 -13.84 -5.85
CA ASN A 217 -19.64 -13.96 -7.26
C ASN A 217 -19.37 -15.37 -7.81
N TYR A 218 -19.60 -16.40 -6.99
CA TYR A 218 -19.31 -17.80 -7.34
C TYR A 218 -17.90 -18.03 -7.89
N GLY A 219 -16.94 -17.17 -7.50
CA GLY A 219 -15.56 -17.19 -7.98
C GLY A 219 -15.33 -16.48 -9.32
N ASN A 220 -16.35 -15.92 -9.95
CA ASN A 220 -16.25 -15.21 -11.23
C ASN A 220 -15.73 -13.78 -11.06
N CYS A 221 -14.62 -13.64 -10.37
CA CYS A 221 -13.94 -12.37 -10.14
C CYS A 221 -12.49 -12.46 -10.55
N LYS A 222 -11.97 -11.34 -11.07
CA LYS A 222 -10.54 -11.17 -11.34
C LYS A 222 -10.00 -9.97 -10.58
N ARG A 223 -8.83 -10.11 -10.00
CA ARG A 223 -8.14 -9.07 -9.24
C ARG A 223 -6.68 -8.98 -9.65
N ASP A 224 -6.18 -7.78 -9.63
CA ASP A 224 -4.78 -7.48 -9.86
C ASP A 224 -4.03 -7.62 -8.52
N PHE A 225 -3.28 -8.72 -8.37
CA PHE A 225 -2.45 -8.99 -7.20
C PHE A 225 -0.99 -8.66 -7.52
N THR A 226 -0.37 -7.82 -6.71
CA THR A 226 1.03 -7.47 -6.87
C THR A 226 1.82 -7.81 -5.60
N TYR A 227 2.90 -8.54 -5.76
CA TYR A 227 3.77 -8.93 -4.66
C TYR A 227 4.46 -7.70 -4.07
N VAL A 228 4.61 -7.69 -2.75
CA VAL A 228 5.10 -6.50 -2.02
C VAL A 228 6.48 -6.04 -2.46
N ASP A 229 7.40 -6.95 -2.78
CA ASP A 229 8.75 -6.58 -3.23
C ASP A 229 8.73 -5.90 -4.60
N ASP A 230 7.83 -6.31 -5.50
CA ASP A 230 7.62 -5.64 -6.79
C ASP A 230 7.06 -4.23 -6.58
N ILE A 231 6.12 -4.07 -5.65
CA ILE A 231 5.58 -2.75 -5.27
C ILE A 231 6.69 -1.84 -4.72
N VAL A 232 7.50 -2.37 -3.81
CA VAL A 232 8.61 -1.62 -3.20
C VAL A 232 9.63 -1.19 -4.26
N GLU A 233 9.96 -2.06 -5.20
CA GLU A 233 10.81 -1.72 -6.36
C GLU A 233 10.24 -0.54 -7.15
N GLY A 234 8.95 -0.57 -7.46
CA GLY A 234 8.28 0.53 -8.15
C GLY A 234 8.35 1.85 -7.38
N VAL A 235 8.07 1.81 -6.07
CA VAL A 235 8.15 3.00 -5.21
C VAL A 235 9.57 3.56 -5.14
N VAL A 236 10.58 2.69 -5.03
CA VAL A 236 12.00 3.12 -5.01
C VAL A 236 12.39 3.84 -6.30
N ARG A 237 11.94 3.35 -7.45
CA ARG A 237 12.20 4.02 -8.74
C ARG A 237 11.51 5.38 -8.83
N ILE A 238 10.24 5.45 -8.46
CA ILE A 238 9.43 6.67 -8.51
C ILE A 238 10.01 7.75 -7.60
N MET A 239 10.36 7.42 -6.36
CA MET A 239 10.80 8.41 -5.39
C MET A 239 12.13 9.08 -5.76
N GLN A 240 12.92 8.49 -6.64
CA GLN A 240 14.19 9.05 -7.14
C GLN A 240 13.99 10.06 -8.28
N HIS A 241 12.79 10.13 -8.86
CA HIS A 241 12.49 10.94 -10.04
C HIS A 241 11.25 11.81 -9.80
N ALA A 242 11.47 12.95 -9.14
CA ALA A 242 10.42 13.91 -8.90
C ALA A 242 9.89 14.49 -10.23
N PRO A 243 8.57 14.73 -10.36
CA PRO A 243 8.03 15.42 -11.52
C PRO A 243 8.52 16.86 -11.57
N GLU A 244 8.72 17.36 -12.77
CA GLU A 244 9.20 18.73 -13.01
C GLU A 244 8.06 19.64 -13.43
N LYS A 245 8.17 20.92 -13.06
CA LYS A 245 7.31 21.97 -13.59
C LYS A 245 7.58 22.16 -15.08
N LYS A 246 6.51 22.15 -15.87
CA LYS A 246 6.57 22.30 -17.34
C LYS A 246 5.62 23.39 -17.79
N ASN A 247 5.77 23.86 -19.03
CA ASN A 247 4.77 24.65 -19.71
C ASN A 247 3.97 23.74 -20.65
N GLY A 248 2.65 23.94 -20.65
CA GLY A 248 1.76 23.28 -21.60
C GLY A 248 1.92 23.83 -23.02
N GLU A 249 1.28 23.19 -24.00
CA GLU A 249 1.25 23.65 -25.38
C GLU A 249 0.61 25.04 -25.52
N ASP A 250 -0.26 25.41 -24.58
CA ASP A 250 -0.89 26.74 -24.46
C ASP A 250 0.00 27.78 -23.76
N GLY A 251 1.23 27.40 -23.38
CA GLY A 251 2.20 28.23 -22.64
C GLY A 251 1.89 28.40 -21.14
N LEU A 252 0.82 27.79 -20.63
CA LEU A 252 0.48 27.84 -19.21
C LEU A 252 1.30 26.84 -18.39
N PRO A 253 1.67 27.21 -17.14
CA PRO A 253 2.47 26.32 -16.31
C PRO A 253 1.68 25.09 -15.84
N ILE A 254 2.25 23.91 -16.09
CA ILE A 254 1.80 22.62 -15.55
C ILE A 254 2.54 22.38 -14.24
N PRO A 255 1.84 22.09 -13.13
CA PRO A 255 2.48 21.84 -11.84
C PRO A 255 3.36 20.57 -11.87
N PRO A 256 4.37 20.46 -11.01
CA PRO A 256 5.18 19.25 -10.86
C PRO A 256 4.40 18.15 -10.11
N TYR A 257 3.39 17.61 -10.77
CA TYR A 257 2.43 16.67 -10.20
C TYR A 257 2.14 15.50 -11.15
N LYS A 258 2.13 14.30 -10.61
CA LYS A 258 1.85 13.08 -11.38
C LYS A 258 1.05 12.09 -10.52
N VAL A 259 0.21 11.29 -11.16
CA VAL A 259 -0.46 10.14 -10.57
C VAL A 259 -0.18 8.91 -11.43
N TYR A 260 0.17 7.79 -10.78
CA TYR A 260 0.36 6.51 -11.43
C TYR A 260 -0.51 5.43 -10.79
N ASN A 261 -0.98 4.49 -11.62
CA ASN A 261 -1.39 3.20 -11.13
C ASN A 261 -0.14 2.37 -10.81
N ILE A 262 -0.15 1.69 -9.67
CA ILE A 262 0.89 0.73 -9.33
C ILE A 262 0.25 -0.63 -9.02
N GLY A 263 0.52 -1.59 -9.90
CA GLY A 263 -0.07 -2.92 -9.89
C GLY A 263 0.62 -3.82 -10.90
N ASN A 264 0.09 -5.03 -11.09
CA ASN A 264 0.70 -6.04 -11.95
C ASN A 264 0.22 -5.99 -13.41
N ASN A 265 -0.89 -5.33 -13.68
CA ASN A 265 -1.56 -5.36 -14.99
C ASN A 265 -1.84 -6.80 -15.50
N SER A 266 -2.01 -7.73 -14.57
CA SER A 266 -2.28 -9.15 -14.85
C SER A 266 -3.35 -9.65 -13.88
N PRO A 267 -4.63 -9.51 -14.25
CA PRO A 267 -5.72 -9.90 -13.35
C PRO A 267 -5.79 -11.42 -13.21
N GLU A 268 -5.77 -11.89 -11.97
CA GLU A 268 -5.85 -13.29 -11.59
C GLU A 268 -7.29 -13.69 -11.24
N ASN A 269 -7.70 -14.89 -11.64
CA ASN A 269 -9.00 -15.44 -11.27
C ASN A 269 -9.05 -15.78 -9.78
N LEU A 270 -10.17 -15.48 -9.11
CA LEU A 270 -10.32 -15.70 -7.68
C LEU A 270 -10.26 -17.18 -7.29
N LEU A 271 -10.82 -18.08 -8.11
CA LEU A 271 -10.75 -19.52 -7.82
C LEU A 271 -9.33 -20.07 -7.97
N ASP A 272 -8.57 -19.60 -8.98
CA ASP A 272 -7.17 -19.96 -9.15
C ASP A 272 -6.33 -19.44 -7.97
N PHE A 273 -6.60 -18.23 -7.51
CA PHE A 273 -5.98 -17.66 -6.33
C PHE A 273 -6.25 -18.53 -5.09
N VAL A 274 -7.49 -18.93 -4.84
CA VAL A 274 -7.88 -19.80 -3.71
C VAL A 274 -7.18 -21.15 -3.80
N THR A 275 -7.13 -21.76 -4.98
CA THR A 275 -6.44 -23.05 -5.21
C THR A 275 -4.96 -22.95 -4.90
N ILE A 276 -4.28 -21.91 -5.41
CA ILE A 276 -2.86 -21.67 -5.13
C ILE A 276 -2.62 -21.47 -3.64
N LEU A 277 -3.47 -20.67 -2.99
CA LEU A 277 -3.37 -20.44 -1.54
C LEU A 277 -3.46 -21.76 -0.75
N GLN A 278 -4.43 -22.58 -1.05
CA GLN A 278 -4.64 -23.87 -0.41
C GLN A 278 -3.42 -24.80 -0.59
N GLU A 279 -2.95 -24.96 -1.82
CA GLU A 279 -1.79 -25.80 -2.13
C GLU A 279 -0.52 -25.33 -1.40
N GLU A 280 -0.25 -24.04 -1.37
CA GLU A 280 0.95 -23.50 -0.71
C GLU A 280 0.84 -23.54 0.82
N LEU A 281 -0.37 -23.41 1.40
CA LEU A 281 -0.58 -23.61 2.85
C LEU A 281 -0.32 -25.05 3.27
N VAL A 282 -0.73 -26.03 2.47
CA VAL A 282 -0.40 -27.45 2.70
C VAL A 282 1.10 -27.68 2.55
N ARG A 283 1.70 -27.16 1.49
CA ARG A 283 3.15 -27.30 1.25
C ARG A 283 3.98 -26.73 2.40
N ALA A 284 3.57 -25.60 2.98
CA ALA A 284 4.24 -24.96 4.09
C ALA A 284 3.95 -25.62 5.45
N GLY A 285 3.10 -26.64 5.51
CA GLY A 285 2.70 -27.32 6.74
C GLY A 285 1.70 -26.52 7.59
N VAL A 286 1.11 -25.47 7.06
CA VAL A 286 0.05 -24.68 7.76
C VAL A 286 -1.25 -25.48 7.85
N LEU A 287 -1.58 -26.23 6.82
CA LEU A 287 -2.73 -27.12 6.75
C LEU A 287 -2.28 -28.58 6.50
N ALA A 288 -3.04 -29.53 7.00
CA ALA A 288 -2.77 -30.94 6.80
C ALA A 288 -2.86 -31.36 5.33
N LYS A 289 -2.15 -32.42 4.93
CA LYS A 289 -2.14 -32.91 3.55
C LYS A 289 -3.53 -33.42 3.08
N ASP A 290 -4.36 -33.86 4.01
CA ASP A 290 -5.72 -34.39 3.82
C ASP A 290 -6.80 -33.35 4.16
N TYR A 291 -6.46 -32.07 4.26
CA TYR A 291 -7.42 -31.03 4.57
C TYR A 291 -8.56 -30.98 3.55
N ASP A 292 -9.79 -31.08 4.03
CA ASP A 292 -10.99 -31.06 3.17
C ASP A 292 -11.36 -29.60 2.79
N PHE A 293 -10.79 -29.12 1.68
CA PHE A 293 -11.06 -27.77 1.19
C PHE A 293 -12.50 -27.57 0.72
N GLU A 294 -13.14 -28.60 0.20
CA GLU A 294 -14.51 -28.48 -0.29
C GLU A 294 -15.51 -28.31 0.86
N ALA A 295 -15.28 -28.97 2.00
CA ALA A 295 -16.08 -28.78 3.21
C ALA A 295 -15.92 -27.38 3.83
N HIS A 296 -14.84 -26.68 3.52
CA HIS A 296 -14.51 -25.36 4.09
C HIS A 296 -14.58 -24.22 3.05
N LYS A 297 -15.31 -24.44 1.94
CA LYS A 297 -15.48 -23.47 0.85
C LYS A 297 -16.95 -23.34 0.49
N GLU A 298 -17.45 -22.11 0.44
CA GLU A 298 -18.81 -21.78 0.03
C GLU A 298 -18.77 -20.74 -1.09
N LEU A 299 -19.37 -21.07 -2.23
CA LEU A 299 -19.56 -20.13 -3.34
C LEU A 299 -20.86 -19.35 -3.10
N VAL A 300 -20.74 -18.04 -3.01
CA VAL A 300 -21.87 -17.15 -2.70
C VAL A 300 -22.07 -16.08 -3.78
N PRO A 301 -23.27 -15.48 -3.88
CA PRO A 301 -23.53 -14.39 -4.81
C PRO A 301 -22.61 -13.19 -4.60
N MET A 302 -22.47 -12.35 -5.62
CA MET A 302 -21.73 -11.10 -5.55
C MET A 302 -22.33 -10.15 -4.49
N GLN A 303 -21.47 -9.47 -3.76
CA GLN A 303 -21.92 -8.45 -2.81
C GLN A 303 -22.37 -7.18 -3.54
N PRO A 304 -23.38 -6.45 -3.02
CA PRO A 304 -23.77 -5.16 -3.56
C PRO A 304 -22.59 -4.18 -3.58
N GLY A 305 -22.39 -3.51 -4.72
CA GLY A 305 -21.30 -2.55 -4.90
C GLY A 305 -19.93 -3.14 -5.24
N ASP A 306 -19.82 -4.47 -5.30
CA ASP A 306 -18.59 -5.11 -5.79
C ASP A 306 -18.55 -5.12 -7.33
N VAL A 307 -17.34 -5.26 -7.90
CA VAL A 307 -17.14 -5.32 -9.35
C VAL A 307 -16.42 -6.61 -9.73
N PRO A 308 -16.78 -7.23 -10.90
CA PRO A 308 -16.25 -8.55 -11.26
C PRO A 308 -14.75 -8.52 -11.62
N VAL A 309 -14.25 -7.41 -12.18
CA VAL A 309 -12.86 -7.30 -12.65
C VAL A 309 -12.28 -5.96 -12.24
N THR A 310 -11.10 -6.00 -11.63
CA THR A 310 -10.29 -4.80 -11.35
C THR A 310 -8.85 -5.07 -11.71
N PHE A 311 -8.28 -4.25 -12.58
CA PHE A 311 -6.84 -4.25 -12.85
C PHE A 311 -6.37 -2.92 -13.41
N ALA A 312 -5.06 -2.66 -13.22
CA ALA A 312 -4.42 -1.42 -13.55
C ALA A 312 -3.96 -1.38 -15.01
N ASP A 313 -4.11 -0.23 -15.66
CA ASP A 313 -3.22 0.13 -16.74
C ASP A 313 -1.95 0.74 -16.14
N THR A 314 -0.84 0.01 -16.23
CA THR A 314 0.47 0.42 -15.71
C THR A 314 1.42 0.86 -16.82
N THR A 315 0.93 1.05 -18.03
CA THR A 315 1.74 1.49 -19.18
C THR A 315 2.53 2.77 -18.91
N PRO A 316 1.94 3.84 -18.31
CA PRO A 316 2.71 5.03 -17.96
C PRO A 316 3.86 4.77 -17.00
N LEU A 317 3.64 3.90 -16.01
CA LEU A 317 4.66 3.53 -15.03
C LEU A 317 5.80 2.73 -15.66
N GLU A 318 5.47 1.81 -16.55
CA GLU A 318 6.46 1.02 -17.30
C GLU A 318 7.29 1.92 -18.22
N GLN A 319 6.64 2.84 -18.94
CA GLN A 319 7.33 3.77 -19.86
C GLN A 319 8.25 4.74 -19.12
N ASP A 320 7.80 5.32 -18.01
CA ASP A 320 8.56 6.37 -17.30
C ASP A 320 9.67 5.78 -16.42
N PHE A 321 9.50 4.57 -15.86
CA PHE A 321 10.40 4.00 -14.85
C PHE A 321 10.92 2.60 -15.19
N GLY A 322 10.49 1.99 -16.29
CA GLY A 322 10.82 0.61 -16.61
C GLY A 322 10.26 -0.38 -15.57
N PHE A 323 9.21 0.00 -14.84
CA PHE A 323 8.60 -0.84 -13.83
C PHE A 323 7.77 -1.96 -14.47
N LYS A 324 8.14 -3.19 -14.13
CA LYS A 324 7.39 -4.37 -14.52
C LYS A 324 7.48 -5.42 -13.42
N PRO A 325 6.38 -5.71 -12.72
CA PRO A 325 6.35 -6.80 -11.76
C PRO A 325 6.75 -8.13 -12.40
N SER A 326 7.47 -8.96 -11.65
CA SER A 326 8.00 -10.24 -12.14
C SER A 326 7.61 -11.43 -11.26
N THR A 327 7.16 -11.20 -10.04
CA THR A 327 6.81 -12.26 -9.10
C THR A 327 5.45 -12.87 -9.46
N THR A 328 5.43 -14.18 -9.72
CA THR A 328 4.19 -14.90 -9.99
C THR A 328 3.34 -14.99 -8.72
N LEU A 329 2.02 -15.15 -8.90
CA LEU A 329 1.09 -15.30 -7.77
C LEU A 329 1.50 -16.47 -6.86
N ARG A 330 1.89 -17.60 -7.45
CA ARG A 330 2.34 -18.78 -6.70
C ARG A 330 3.59 -18.52 -5.87
N GLU A 331 4.59 -17.86 -6.42
CA GLU A 331 5.82 -17.50 -5.68
C GLU A 331 5.52 -16.58 -4.51
N GLY A 332 4.70 -15.57 -4.72
CA GLY A 332 4.31 -14.64 -3.67
C GLY A 332 3.47 -15.29 -2.56
N ILE A 333 2.51 -16.12 -2.92
CA ILE A 333 1.69 -16.87 -1.95
C ILE A 333 2.53 -17.90 -1.19
N ARG A 334 3.49 -18.55 -1.85
CA ARG A 334 4.47 -19.44 -1.21
C ARG A 334 5.24 -18.71 -0.10
N SER A 335 5.80 -17.56 -0.43
CA SER A 335 6.52 -16.73 0.55
C SER A 335 5.65 -16.33 1.73
N PHE A 336 4.38 -15.99 1.48
CA PHE A 336 3.42 -15.70 2.54
C PHE A 336 3.13 -16.94 3.41
N ALA A 337 2.87 -18.09 2.81
CA ALA A 337 2.57 -19.33 3.55
C ALA A 337 3.74 -19.78 4.45
N GLU A 338 4.98 -19.68 3.96
CA GLU A 338 6.19 -19.96 4.72
C GLU A 338 6.38 -18.98 5.87
N TRP A 339 6.12 -17.69 5.64
CA TRP A 339 6.13 -16.69 6.71
C TRP A 339 5.06 -17.01 7.77
N TYR A 340 3.84 -17.33 7.34
CA TYR A 340 2.72 -17.63 8.24
C TYR A 340 3.04 -18.83 9.15
N ALA A 341 3.60 -19.89 8.57
CA ALA A 341 4.02 -21.07 9.32
C ALA A 341 5.04 -20.73 10.41
N ARG A 342 6.05 -19.94 10.08
CA ARG A 342 7.08 -19.52 11.04
C ARG A 342 6.55 -18.58 12.11
N TYR A 343 5.78 -17.57 11.71
CA TYR A 343 5.30 -16.53 12.61
C TYR A 343 4.31 -17.07 13.65
N TYR A 344 3.38 -17.92 13.23
CA TYR A 344 2.37 -18.50 14.12
C TYR A 344 2.79 -19.84 14.73
N GLY A 345 3.95 -20.35 14.38
CA GLY A 345 4.43 -21.66 14.88
C GLY A 345 3.52 -22.83 14.48
N VAL A 346 2.78 -22.70 13.39
CA VAL A 346 1.87 -23.72 12.88
C VAL A 346 2.70 -24.67 12.02
N VAL A 347 3.51 -25.50 12.65
CA VAL A 347 4.15 -26.64 11.98
C VAL A 347 3.32 -27.85 12.35
N ASN A 348 2.62 -28.46 11.39
CA ASN A 348 2.05 -29.78 11.57
C ASN A 348 3.22 -30.74 11.76
N ASN A 349 3.51 -31.09 13.02
CA ASN A 349 4.37 -32.23 13.29
C ASN A 349 3.72 -33.45 12.63
N GLU A 350 4.46 -34.09 11.72
CA GLU A 350 4.13 -35.38 11.12
C GLU A 350 3.79 -36.44 12.17
#